data_232448430d7cf1f9fa16a9a8868d1e1b
#
_entry.id   232448430d7cf1f9fa16a9a8868d1e1b
#
_cell.length_a   1.000
_cell.length_b   1.000
_cell.length_c   1.000
_cell.angle_alpha   90.00
_cell.angle_beta   90.00
_cell.angle_gamma   90.00
#
_symmetry.space_group_name_H-M   'P 1'
#
loop_
_entity.id
_entity.type
_entity.pdbx_description
1 polymer ?
#
loop_
_entity_poly.entity_id
_entity_poly.type
_entity_poly.pdbx_seq_one_letter_code
_entity_poly.pdbx_strand_id
1 'polypeptide(L)'
;MVKVLDTILSQSAYSAEIDVPLEKIDIADWLFTLPEAEYLRCCPPDHIAAGVTWTDDGRRMSINVEQIGSGLVVQHYVAEVAEPAYCRMNSISDVFTANGRTQVNVVWELIAEKIDDGRTRYTNRVTAHPTDVFMAFLSEHSIKFEDAAAARQAAGGDHNSRETPLFAASIARRALSK
;
A
#
# COMPACT_ATOMS: atom_id res chain seq x y z
N MET A 1 17.45 6.63 -14.40
CA MET A 1 16.01 6.37 -14.16
C MET A 1 15.92 4.92 -13.72
N VAL A 2 15.22 4.62 -12.62
CA VAL A 2 15.03 3.25 -12.10
C VAL A 2 14.16 2.47 -13.09
N LYS A 3 14.59 1.26 -13.46
CA LYS A 3 13.85 0.38 -14.36
C LYS A 3 13.09 -0.66 -13.57
N VAL A 4 11.77 -0.69 -13.73
CA VAL A 4 10.89 -1.73 -13.18
C VAL A 4 10.93 -2.96 -14.08
N LEU A 5 10.98 -4.16 -13.49
CA LEU A 5 10.94 -5.44 -14.20
C LEU A 5 9.54 -6.05 -14.09
N ASP A 6 9.10 -6.77 -15.12
CA ASP A 6 7.75 -7.35 -15.19
C ASP A 6 7.53 -8.54 -14.23
N THR A 7 8.60 -9.09 -13.67
CA THR A 7 8.54 -10.19 -12.70
C THR A 7 7.82 -9.73 -11.44
N ILE A 8 6.95 -10.56 -10.87
CA ILE A 8 6.32 -10.32 -9.57
C ILE A 8 7.30 -10.70 -8.46
N LEU A 9 7.57 -9.76 -7.55
CA LEU A 9 8.35 -9.98 -6.34
C LEU A 9 7.46 -10.50 -5.21
N SER A 10 6.26 -9.91 -5.03
CA SER A 10 5.24 -10.37 -4.11
C SER A 10 3.87 -9.83 -4.51
N GLN A 11 2.80 -10.53 -4.13
CA GLN A 11 1.44 -10.09 -4.37
C GLN A 11 0.52 -10.55 -3.25
N SER A 12 -0.37 -9.67 -2.79
CA SER A 12 -1.41 -10.00 -1.82
C SER A 12 -2.70 -9.25 -2.13
N ALA A 13 -3.83 -9.85 -1.78
CA ALA A 13 -5.14 -9.23 -1.85
C ALA A 13 -5.99 -9.75 -0.69
N TYR A 14 -6.48 -8.84 0.14
CA TYR A 14 -7.37 -9.15 1.24
C TYR A 14 -8.61 -8.27 1.16
N SER A 15 -9.74 -8.77 1.64
CA SER A 15 -10.99 -8.04 1.60
C SER A 15 -11.66 -8.03 2.97
N ALA A 16 -12.42 -6.97 3.23
CA ALA A 16 -13.29 -6.82 4.40
C ALA A 16 -14.64 -6.25 3.96
N GLU A 17 -15.70 -6.60 4.70
CA GLU A 17 -17.01 -6.01 4.50
C GLU A 17 -17.16 -4.73 5.33
N ILE A 18 -17.83 -3.74 4.76
CA ILE A 18 -18.16 -2.46 5.37
C ILE A 18 -19.69 -2.35 5.37
N ASP A 19 -20.30 -2.19 6.54
CA ASP A 19 -21.75 -2.00 6.71
C ASP A 19 -22.16 -0.56 6.37
N VAL A 20 -21.81 -0.14 5.16
CA VAL A 20 -22.14 1.17 4.58
C VAL A 20 -22.40 0.97 3.09
N PRO A 21 -23.45 1.60 2.52
CA PRO A 21 -23.71 1.58 1.08
C PRO A 21 -22.55 2.14 0.27
N LEU A 22 -22.31 1.59 -0.92
CA LEU A 22 -21.23 2.02 -1.80
C LEU A 22 -21.28 3.51 -2.14
N GLU A 23 -22.46 4.07 -2.29
CA GLU A 23 -22.70 5.48 -2.62
C GLU A 23 -22.19 6.47 -1.56
N LYS A 24 -21.94 5.99 -0.35
CA LYS A 24 -21.35 6.79 0.75
C LYS A 24 -19.84 6.61 0.88
N ILE A 25 -19.29 5.60 0.21
CA ILE A 25 -17.84 5.32 0.24
C ILE A 25 -17.13 6.26 -0.73
N ASP A 26 -16.04 6.85 -0.26
CA ASP A 26 -15.11 7.62 -1.08
C ASP A 26 -13.68 7.32 -0.61
N ILE A 27 -13.07 6.31 -1.26
CA ILE A 27 -11.71 5.84 -0.93
C ILE A 27 -10.69 6.95 -1.22
N ALA A 28 -10.86 7.71 -2.30
CA ALA A 28 -9.92 8.78 -2.65
C ALA A 28 -9.94 9.90 -1.59
N ASP A 29 -11.13 10.33 -1.16
CA ASP A 29 -11.24 11.31 -0.09
C ASP A 29 -10.65 10.77 1.22
N TRP A 30 -10.97 9.53 1.58
CA TRP A 30 -10.41 8.88 2.77
C TRP A 30 -8.89 8.84 2.72
N LEU A 31 -8.29 8.32 1.66
CA LEU A 31 -6.85 8.13 1.50
C LEU A 31 -6.08 9.45 1.62
N PHE A 32 -6.56 10.49 0.92
CA PHE A 32 -5.85 11.77 0.86
C PHE A 32 -6.23 12.75 1.97
N THR A 33 -7.10 12.34 2.90
CA THR A 33 -7.42 13.12 4.11
C THR A 33 -7.21 12.33 5.39
N LEU A 34 -6.66 11.11 5.29
CA LEU A 34 -6.40 10.25 6.43
C LEU A 34 -5.37 10.91 7.37
N PRO A 35 -5.74 11.23 8.64
CA PRO A 35 -4.80 11.78 9.59
C PRO A 35 -3.73 10.74 9.96
N GLU A 36 -2.47 11.18 10.15
CA GLU A 36 -1.38 10.29 10.58
C GLU A 36 -1.74 9.46 11.81
N ALA A 37 -2.36 10.09 12.82
CA ALA A 37 -2.78 9.38 14.04
C ALA A 37 -3.80 8.25 13.77
N GLU A 38 -4.63 8.36 12.73
CA GLU A 38 -5.54 7.30 12.29
C GLU A 38 -4.78 6.22 11.51
N TYR A 39 -3.87 6.63 10.63
CA TYR A 39 -3.00 5.71 9.88
C TYR A 39 -2.20 4.80 10.83
N LEU A 40 -1.59 5.35 11.87
CA LEU A 40 -0.82 4.59 12.87
C LEU A 40 -1.66 3.52 13.58
N ARG A 41 -2.97 3.74 13.72
CA ARG A 41 -3.90 2.75 14.32
C ARG A 41 -4.31 1.64 13.36
N CYS A 42 -4.06 1.81 12.06
CA CYS A 42 -4.51 0.85 11.06
C CYS A 42 -3.59 -0.36 10.88
N CYS A 43 -2.35 -0.33 11.35
CA CYS A 43 -1.49 -1.52 11.43
C CYS A 43 -0.35 -1.33 12.46
N PRO A 44 -0.64 -1.26 13.76
CA PRO A 44 0.43 -1.17 14.75
C PRO A 44 1.17 -2.52 14.89
N PRO A 45 2.49 -2.53 15.11
CA PRO A 45 3.39 -1.38 15.17
C PRO A 45 4.00 -0.99 13.82
N ASP A 46 3.53 -1.56 12.70
CA ASP A 46 4.18 -1.48 11.40
C ASP A 46 4.08 -0.07 10.80
N HIS A 47 2.93 0.61 10.95
CA HIS A 47 2.75 1.97 10.48
C HIS A 47 3.50 2.97 11.37
N ILE A 48 4.37 3.80 10.77
CA ILE A 48 5.26 4.73 11.48
C ILE A 48 4.92 6.18 11.20
N ALA A 49 4.63 6.55 9.95
CA ALA A 49 4.25 7.90 9.57
C ALA A 49 3.46 7.90 8.26
N ALA A 50 2.59 8.89 8.09
CA ALA A 50 1.91 9.14 6.83
C ALA A 50 1.77 10.64 6.56
N GLY A 51 1.72 11.00 5.27
CA GLY A 51 1.49 12.36 4.83
C GLY A 51 0.94 12.39 3.41
N VAL A 52 0.43 13.55 3.01
CA VAL A 52 -0.13 13.77 1.68
C VAL A 52 0.49 15.02 1.06
N THR A 53 0.81 14.94 -0.21
CA THR A 53 1.35 16.06 -0.99
C THR A 53 0.90 15.95 -2.46
N TRP A 54 1.50 16.75 -3.32
CA TRP A 54 1.28 16.78 -4.75
C TRP A 54 2.61 16.64 -5.48
N THR A 55 2.59 15.97 -6.61
CA THR A 55 3.72 15.95 -7.53
C THR A 55 3.79 17.27 -8.31
N ASP A 56 4.94 17.55 -8.94
CA ASP A 56 5.12 18.75 -9.76
C ASP A 56 4.17 18.80 -10.96
N ASP A 57 3.70 17.63 -11.44
CA ASP A 57 2.70 17.52 -12.51
C ASP A 57 1.24 17.53 -12.00
N GLY A 58 1.03 17.81 -10.72
CA GLY A 58 -0.29 18.04 -10.11
C GLY A 58 -1.06 16.77 -9.71
N ARG A 59 -0.44 15.58 -9.68
CA ARG A 59 -1.07 14.36 -9.15
C ARG A 59 -0.99 14.32 -7.64
N ARG A 60 -1.99 13.73 -6.99
CA ARG A 60 -1.94 13.48 -5.56
C ARG A 60 -0.89 12.42 -5.23
N MET A 61 -0.23 12.59 -4.10
CA MET A 61 0.75 11.64 -3.58
C MET A 61 0.48 11.37 -2.10
N SER A 62 0.39 10.08 -1.72
CA SER A 62 0.45 9.61 -0.34
C SER A 62 1.86 9.15 -0.03
N ILE A 63 2.40 9.59 1.10
CA ILE A 63 3.71 9.17 1.58
C ILE A 63 3.47 8.33 2.83
N ASN A 64 3.94 7.08 2.81
CA ASN A 64 3.79 6.15 3.91
C ASN A 64 5.16 5.65 4.35
N VAL A 65 5.36 5.55 5.67
CA VAL A 65 6.55 4.97 6.27
C VAL A 65 6.13 3.78 7.12
N GLU A 66 6.68 2.62 6.83
CA GLU A 66 6.25 1.36 7.42
C GLU A 66 7.43 0.44 7.72
N GLN A 67 7.31 -0.35 8.79
CA GLN A 67 8.20 -1.47 9.05
C GLN A 67 7.53 -2.75 8.54
N ILE A 68 7.94 -3.27 7.39
CA ILE A 68 7.40 -4.51 6.81
C ILE A 68 8.45 -5.61 6.94
N GLY A 69 8.21 -6.55 7.84
CA GLY A 69 9.19 -7.55 8.23
C GLY A 69 10.47 -6.88 8.78
N SER A 70 11.62 -7.19 8.21
CA SER A 70 12.91 -6.60 8.62
C SER A 70 13.27 -5.30 7.90
N GLY A 71 12.44 -4.82 6.95
CA GLY A 71 12.72 -3.65 6.13
C GLY A 71 11.90 -2.43 6.56
N LEU A 72 12.57 -1.28 6.74
CA LEU A 72 11.87 0.01 6.80
C LEU A 72 11.59 0.45 5.37
N VAL A 73 10.34 0.73 5.05
CA VAL A 73 9.88 1.09 3.71
C VAL A 73 9.37 2.53 3.70
N VAL A 74 9.88 3.34 2.78
CA VAL A 74 9.37 4.69 2.52
C VAL A 74 8.73 4.67 1.14
N GLN A 75 7.42 4.88 1.10
CA GLN A 75 6.62 4.77 -0.11
C GLN A 75 6.15 6.15 -0.55
N HIS A 76 6.33 6.44 -1.84
CA HIS A 76 5.90 7.68 -2.48
C HIS A 76 4.80 7.32 -3.49
N TYR A 77 3.61 7.04 -3.00
CA TYR A 77 2.47 6.58 -3.79
C TYR A 77 1.84 7.71 -4.61
N VAL A 78 2.19 7.79 -5.87
CA VAL A 78 1.56 8.71 -6.83
C VAL A 78 0.26 8.11 -7.35
N ALA A 79 -0.82 8.88 -7.32
CA ALA A 79 -2.11 8.43 -7.85
C ALA A 79 -2.07 8.31 -9.38
N GLU A 80 -2.35 7.11 -9.89
CA GLU A 80 -2.68 6.87 -11.29
C GLU A 80 -4.20 6.95 -11.50
N VAL A 81 -4.98 6.46 -10.53
CA VAL A 81 -6.43 6.62 -10.43
C VAL A 81 -6.78 7.02 -9.00
N ALA A 82 -7.69 7.98 -8.85
CA ALA A 82 -8.18 8.44 -7.56
C ALA A 82 -9.69 8.75 -7.65
N GLU A 83 -10.49 7.70 -7.63
CA GLU A 83 -11.95 7.72 -7.73
C GLU A 83 -12.60 7.22 -6.43
N PRO A 84 -13.88 7.56 -6.16
CA PRO A 84 -14.54 7.15 -4.93
C PRO A 84 -14.52 5.64 -4.66
N ALA A 85 -14.66 4.81 -5.70
CA ALA A 85 -14.70 3.36 -5.58
C ALA A 85 -13.39 2.65 -5.96
N TYR A 86 -12.39 3.40 -6.47
CA TYR A 86 -11.14 2.81 -6.92
C TYR A 86 -9.99 3.80 -6.85
N CYS A 87 -8.95 3.43 -6.12
CA CYS A 87 -7.66 4.10 -6.17
C CYS A 87 -6.58 3.14 -6.65
N ARG A 88 -5.75 3.60 -7.58
CA ARG A 88 -4.55 2.92 -8.02
C ARG A 88 -3.35 3.83 -7.79
N MET A 89 -2.47 3.38 -6.93
CA MET A 89 -1.30 4.13 -6.47
C MET A 89 -0.03 3.41 -6.91
N ASN A 90 0.96 4.15 -7.39
CA ASN A 90 2.22 3.58 -7.84
C ASN A 90 3.39 4.26 -7.14
N SER A 91 4.35 3.48 -6.64
CA SER A 91 5.52 3.98 -5.91
C SER A 91 6.79 3.25 -6.33
N ILE A 92 7.86 4.00 -6.59
CA ILE A 92 9.22 3.48 -6.44
C ILE A 92 9.59 3.69 -4.98
N SER A 93 9.46 2.64 -4.19
CA SER A 93 9.61 2.66 -2.74
C SER A 93 11.06 2.41 -2.33
N ASP A 94 11.56 3.20 -1.41
CA ASP A 94 12.84 2.96 -0.76
C ASP A 94 12.70 1.90 0.33
N VAL A 95 13.57 0.91 0.32
CA VAL A 95 13.63 -0.15 1.33
C VAL A 95 14.98 -0.11 2.01
N PHE A 96 14.98 0.13 3.31
CA PHE A 96 16.17 0.15 4.16
C PHE A 96 16.26 -1.16 4.94
N THR A 97 17.36 -1.86 4.79
CA THR A 97 17.65 -3.15 5.43
C THR A 97 18.95 -3.08 6.20
N ALA A 98 19.28 -4.13 6.94
CA ALA A 98 20.59 -4.24 7.60
C ALA A 98 21.78 -4.21 6.59
N ASN A 99 21.53 -4.59 5.33
CA ASN A 99 22.54 -4.58 4.27
C ASN A 99 22.59 -3.25 3.48
N GLY A 100 21.75 -2.29 3.80
CA GLY A 100 21.69 -1.00 3.11
C GLY A 100 20.34 -0.70 2.46
N ARG A 101 20.33 0.30 1.58
CA ARG A 101 19.13 0.79 0.88
C ARG A 101 19.01 0.15 -0.50
N THR A 102 17.79 -0.22 -0.85
CA THR A 102 17.41 -0.63 -2.21
C THR A 102 16.07 -0.03 -2.61
N GLN A 103 15.58 -0.34 -3.82
CA GLN A 103 14.31 0.19 -4.31
C GLN A 103 13.48 -0.90 -4.97
N VAL A 104 12.17 -0.91 -4.68
CA VAL A 104 11.19 -1.78 -5.34
C VAL A 104 10.04 -0.93 -5.88
N ASN A 105 9.38 -1.40 -6.94
CA ASN A 105 8.13 -0.81 -7.37
C ASN A 105 6.98 -1.46 -6.63
N VAL A 106 6.04 -0.66 -6.15
CA VAL A 106 4.82 -1.14 -5.50
C VAL A 106 3.60 -0.49 -6.15
N VAL A 107 2.67 -1.33 -6.59
CA VAL A 107 1.33 -0.94 -7.03
C VAL A 107 0.36 -1.30 -5.92
N TRP A 108 -0.35 -0.30 -5.41
CA TRP A 108 -1.36 -0.45 -4.37
C TRP A 108 -2.72 -0.08 -4.93
N GLU A 109 -3.66 -1.02 -4.87
CA GLU A 109 -5.02 -0.85 -5.36
C GLU A 109 -6.01 -1.00 -4.20
N LEU A 110 -6.87 0.00 -4.06
CA LEU A 110 -7.94 0.08 -3.08
C LEU A 110 -9.26 0.07 -3.85
N ILE A 111 -10.09 -0.94 -3.61
CA ILE A 111 -11.27 -1.23 -4.44
C ILE A 111 -12.49 -1.32 -3.53
N ALA A 112 -13.57 -0.61 -3.86
CA ALA A 112 -14.87 -0.74 -3.22
C ALA A 112 -15.90 -1.30 -4.22
N GLU A 113 -16.59 -2.36 -3.83
CA GLU A 113 -17.60 -3.03 -4.67
C GLU A 113 -18.89 -3.22 -3.87
N LYS A 114 -20.01 -2.97 -4.50
CA LYS A 114 -21.32 -3.19 -3.90
C LYS A 114 -21.55 -4.68 -3.62
N ILE A 115 -21.91 -5.01 -2.37
CA ILE A 115 -22.43 -6.34 -2.02
C ILE A 115 -23.95 -6.32 -2.12
N ASP A 116 -24.60 -5.35 -1.45
CA ASP A 116 -26.04 -5.09 -1.50
C ASP A 116 -26.30 -3.59 -1.20
N ASP A 117 -27.56 -3.22 -0.96
CA ASP A 117 -27.95 -1.82 -0.74
C ASP A 117 -27.42 -1.22 0.58
N GLY A 118 -26.93 -2.04 1.49
CA GLY A 118 -26.40 -1.60 2.80
C GLY A 118 -24.92 -1.90 2.99
N ARG A 119 -24.29 -2.69 2.11
CA ARG A 119 -22.94 -3.18 2.34
C ARG A 119 -22.02 -3.06 1.15
N THR A 120 -20.77 -2.78 1.44
CA THR A 120 -19.67 -2.65 0.46
C THR A 120 -18.54 -3.64 0.81
N ARG A 121 -17.96 -4.28 -0.19
CA ARG A 121 -16.68 -5.01 -0.07
C ARG A 121 -15.54 -4.04 -0.34
N TYR A 122 -14.65 -3.91 0.61
CA TYR A 122 -13.38 -3.25 0.43
C TYR A 122 -12.29 -4.30 0.17
N THR A 123 -11.51 -4.11 -0.89
CA THR A 123 -10.36 -4.96 -1.22
C THR A 123 -9.09 -4.11 -1.25
N ASN A 124 -8.08 -4.58 -0.53
CA ASN A 124 -6.74 -4.02 -0.47
C ASN A 124 -5.80 -4.98 -1.21
N ARG A 125 -5.29 -4.55 -2.38
CA ARG A 125 -4.39 -5.33 -3.21
C ARG A 125 -3.04 -4.63 -3.32
N VAL A 126 -1.97 -5.38 -3.07
CA VAL A 126 -0.60 -4.89 -3.19
C VAL A 126 0.18 -5.82 -4.09
N THR A 127 0.81 -5.26 -5.12
CA THR A 127 1.71 -5.99 -6.02
C THR A 127 3.07 -5.28 -6.03
N ALA A 128 4.13 -6.01 -5.71
CA ALA A 128 5.50 -5.51 -5.78
C ALA A 128 6.25 -6.12 -6.97
N HIS A 129 7.02 -5.28 -7.64
CA HIS A 129 7.92 -5.69 -8.72
C HIS A 129 9.36 -5.32 -8.34
N PRO A 130 10.35 -6.15 -8.70
CA PRO A 130 11.74 -5.80 -8.54
C PRO A 130 12.13 -4.68 -9.50
N THR A 131 13.11 -3.89 -9.10
CA THR A 131 13.77 -2.93 -9.98
C THR A 131 15.16 -3.40 -10.35
N ASP A 132 15.79 -2.78 -11.33
CA ASP A 132 17.19 -2.99 -11.65
C ASP A 132 18.10 -2.71 -10.44
N VAL A 133 17.75 -1.69 -9.62
CA VAL A 133 18.44 -1.37 -8.36
C VAL A 133 18.30 -2.50 -7.34
N PHE A 134 17.11 -3.10 -7.22
CA PHE A 134 16.88 -4.24 -6.35
C PHE A 134 17.69 -5.47 -6.78
N MET A 135 17.71 -5.77 -8.07
CA MET A 135 18.47 -6.91 -8.59
C MET A 135 19.98 -6.73 -8.40
N ALA A 136 20.50 -5.51 -8.59
CA ALA A 136 21.91 -5.20 -8.32
C ALA A 136 22.23 -5.37 -6.83
N PHE A 137 21.35 -4.89 -5.94
CA PHE A 137 21.48 -5.06 -4.49
C PHE A 137 21.52 -6.54 -4.07
N LEU A 138 20.64 -7.38 -4.62
CA LEU A 138 20.65 -8.83 -4.36
C LEU A 138 21.98 -9.48 -4.78
N SER A 139 22.47 -9.11 -5.95
CA SER A 139 23.75 -9.62 -6.49
C SER A 139 24.94 -9.22 -5.62
N GLU A 140 25.00 -7.96 -5.19
CA GLU A 140 26.07 -7.44 -4.33
C GLU A 140 26.15 -8.17 -2.99
N HIS A 141 24.99 -8.52 -2.41
CA HIS A 141 24.90 -9.19 -1.11
C HIS A 141 24.77 -10.72 -1.20
N SER A 142 24.91 -11.31 -2.40
CA SER A 142 24.78 -12.76 -2.63
C SER A 142 23.43 -13.33 -2.14
N ILE A 143 22.34 -12.55 -2.27
CA ILE A 143 20.99 -12.97 -1.91
C ILE A 143 20.31 -13.53 -3.16
N LYS A 144 19.70 -14.71 -3.04
CA LYS A 144 18.92 -15.28 -4.14
C LYS A 144 17.59 -14.55 -4.28
N PHE A 145 17.14 -14.35 -5.51
CA PHE A 145 15.87 -13.69 -5.79
C PHE A 145 14.69 -14.44 -5.13
N GLU A 146 14.68 -15.76 -5.21
CA GLU A 146 13.62 -16.61 -4.66
C GLU A 146 13.51 -16.46 -3.13
N ASP A 147 14.63 -16.34 -2.42
CA ASP A 147 14.67 -16.15 -0.97
C ASP A 147 14.13 -14.75 -0.60
N ALA A 148 14.53 -13.72 -1.35
CA ALA A 148 14.05 -12.36 -1.17
C ALA A 148 12.54 -12.25 -1.48
N ALA A 149 12.08 -12.90 -2.55
CA ALA A 149 10.67 -12.93 -2.93
C ALA A 149 9.82 -13.66 -1.88
N ALA A 150 10.28 -14.81 -1.39
CA ALA A 150 9.59 -15.56 -0.33
C ALA A 150 9.49 -14.75 0.96
N ALA A 151 10.57 -14.10 1.39
CA ALA A 151 10.58 -13.24 2.58
C ALA A 151 9.63 -12.04 2.41
N ARG A 152 9.65 -11.36 1.25
CA ARG A 152 8.76 -10.25 0.95
C ARG A 152 7.30 -10.69 0.88
N GLN A 153 7.02 -11.84 0.26
CA GLN A 153 5.67 -12.41 0.17
C GLN A 153 5.09 -12.69 1.56
N ALA A 154 5.88 -13.29 2.45
CA ALA A 154 5.44 -13.58 3.81
C ALA A 154 5.18 -12.31 4.60
N ALA A 155 6.14 -11.38 4.63
CA ALA A 155 6.02 -10.13 5.39
C ALA A 155 4.92 -9.20 4.86
N GLY A 156 4.85 -9.00 3.54
CA GLY A 156 3.84 -8.16 2.92
C GLY A 156 2.43 -8.77 3.00
N GLY A 157 2.31 -10.10 2.90
CA GLY A 157 1.04 -10.79 3.07
C GLY A 157 0.50 -10.68 4.50
N ASP A 158 1.35 -10.88 5.51
CA ASP A 158 0.99 -10.71 6.91
C ASP A 158 0.54 -9.26 7.19
N HIS A 159 1.35 -8.28 6.80
CA HIS A 159 1.05 -6.86 6.94
C HIS A 159 -0.32 -6.50 6.33
N ASN A 160 -0.52 -6.80 5.04
CA ASN A 160 -1.74 -6.50 4.31
C ASN A 160 -2.98 -7.19 4.92
N SER A 161 -2.83 -8.42 5.44
CA SER A 161 -3.92 -9.14 6.11
C SER A 161 -4.39 -8.45 7.39
N ARG A 162 -3.46 -7.83 8.15
CA ARG A 162 -3.75 -7.13 9.40
C ARG A 162 -4.30 -5.72 9.16
N GLU A 163 -3.78 -4.98 8.18
CA GLU A 163 -4.23 -3.62 7.92
C GLU A 163 -5.59 -3.56 7.23
N THR A 164 -5.92 -4.51 6.35
CA THR A 164 -7.15 -4.47 5.54
C THR A 164 -8.42 -4.28 6.35
N PRO A 165 -8.71 -5.06 7.43
CA PRO A 165 -9.90 -4.85 8.23
C PRO A 165 -9.88 -3.51 8.99
N LEU A 166 -8.71 -3.00 9.35
CA LEU A 166 -8.56 -1.73 10.06
C LEU A 166 -8.75 -0.52 9.11
N PHE A 167 -8.27 -0.61 7.88
CA PHE A 167 -8.60 0.35 6.82
C PHE A 167 -10.09 0.34 6.51
N ALA A 168 -10.72 -0.82 6.36
CA ALA A 168 -12.16 -0.93 6.14
C ALA A 168 -12.95 -0.22 7.25
N ALA A 169 -12.58 -0.45 8.52
CA ALA A 169 -13.20 0.23 9.65
C ALA A 169 -12.98 1.75 9.65
N SER A 170 -11.80 2.22 9.22
CA SER A 170 -11.49 3.64 9.08
C SER A 170 -12.29 4.29 7.94
N ILE A 171 -12.40 3.62 6.80
CA ILE A 171 -13.24 4.05 5.66
C ILE A 171 -14.71 4.17 6.10
N ALA A 172 -15.22 3.16 6.83
CA ALA A 172 -16.59 3.20 7.37
C ALA A 172 -16.84 4.43 8.26
N ARG A 173 -15.92 4.71 9.22
CA ARG A 173 -16.02 5.89 10.08
C ARG A 173 -16.05 7.19 9.27
N ARG A 174 -15.20 7.30 8.24
CA ARG A 174 -15.15 8.47 7.36
C ARG A 174 -16.45 8.64 6.59
N ALA A 175 -17.03 7.57 6.06
CA ALA A 175 -18.28 7.59 5.31
C ALA A 175 -19.49 8.00 6.18
N LEU A 176 -19.49 7.61 7.45
CA LEU A 176 -20.57 7.94 8.40
C LEU A 176 -20.43 9.32 9.05
N SER A 177 -19.27 9.97 8.90
CA SER A 177 -19.02 11.32 9.46
C SER A 177 -19.38 12.46 8.51
N LYS A 178 -19.79 12.16 7.28
CA LYS A 178 -20.29 13.07 6.25
C LYS A 178 -21.82 13.12 6.33
#